data_1686649ff91934cf9eb9384807c5802a
#
_entry.id   1686649ff91934cf9eb9384807c5802a
#
_cell.length_a   1.000
_cell.length_b   1.000
_cell.length_c   1.000
_cell.angle_alpha   90.00
_cell.angle_beta   90.00
_cell.angle_gamma   90.00
#
_symmetry.space_group_name_H-M   'P 1'
#
loop_
_entity.id
_entity.type
_entity.pdbx_description
1 polymer ?
#
loop_
_entity_poly.entity_id
_entity_poly.type
_entity_poly.pdbx_seq_one_letter_code
_entity_poly.pdbx_strand_id
1 'polypeptide(L)'
;AAVSGIDIHNFNDFLDALQQRHDFFNSMGCRLSDHGIEKFYAEPYTDNEIKIIFDKVYGGYQLSAEETLKFKSAMLYIFGIQDHAAGWTQQYHYGAMRNNNTRMFDKIGADTGFDSIGEYNTAKECSRFLDRLDQEGRLSKTILYNLNPNANEVLATMIGNFQDGTIPGKIQWGSGWWFMDQKNGMQNQLNTLSLLGLLSRFVGMLTDSRSFLSYPRHEYFRRILCDLIGTDIENGELPYTGYEQQRINQMVEDVCYYNAKQFFNF
;
A
#
# COMPACT_ATOMS: atom_id res chain seq x y z
N ALA A 1 -21.55 4.60 14.99
CA ALA A 1 -22.70 5.48 15.27
C ALA A 1 -22.25 6.90 15.62
N ALA A 2 -21.45 7.12 16.67
CA ALA A 2 -21.14 8.47 17.18
C ALA A 2 -20.59 9.46 16.16
N VAL A 3 -19.72 9.02 15.23
CA VAL A 3 -19.06 9.92 14.24
C VAL A 3 -19.81 9.98 12.90
N SER A 4 -20.72 9.05 12.62
CA SER A 4 -21.53 9.04 11.40
C SER A 4 -22.95 9.49 11.63
N GLY A 5 -23.44 9.52 12.87
CA GLY A 5 -24.84 9.77 13.19
C GLY A 5 -25.80 8.66 12.73
N ILE A 6 -25.29 7.55 12.23
CA ILE A 6 -26.07 6.39 11.78
C ILE A 6 -26.08 5.35 12.90
N ASP A 7 -27.26 4.95 13.34
CA ASP A 7 -27.41 3.81 14.25
C ASP A 7 -27.21 2.51 13.48
N ILE A 8 -26.25 1.71 13.93
CA ILE A 8 -25.83 0.49 13.23
C ILE A 8 -26.56 -0.69 13.87
N HIS A 9 -27.51 -1.29 13.13
CA HIS A 9 -28.28 -2.46 13.56
C HIS A 9 -28.01 -3.70 12.71
N ASN A 10 -27.43 -3.52 11.52
CA ASN A 10 -27.13 -4.58 10.57
C ASN A 10 -25.92 -4.21 9.72
N PHE A 11 -25.50 -5.12 8.85
CA PHE A 11 -24.33 -4.92 7.97
C PHE A 11 -24.50 -3.75 6.99
N ASN A 12 -25.71 -3.50 6.48
CA ASN A 12 -25.93 -2.40 5.54
C ASN A 12 -25.75 -1.05 6.25
N ASP A 13 -26.35 -0.88 7.45
CA ASP A 13 -26.13 0.35 8.25
C ASP A 13 -24.66 0.60 8.54
N PHE A 14 -23.89 -0.48 8.77
CA PHE A 14 -22.45 -0.39 8.96
C PHE A 14 -21.73 0.11 7.70
N LEU A 15 -22.10 -0.40 6.51
CA LEU A 15 -21.55 0.07 5.24
C LEU A 15 -21.94 1.51 4.95
N ASP A 16 -23.17 1.91 5.24
CA ASP A 16 -23.64 3.29 5.07
C ASP A 16 -22.87 4.25 5.99
N ALA A 17 -22.59 3.83 7.21
CA ALA A 17 -21.78 4.61 8.15
C ALA A 17 -20.33 4.77 7.66
N LEU A 18 -19.73 3.73 7.08
CA LEU A 18 -18.39 3.80 6.48
C LEU A 18 -18.38 4.69 5.24
N GLN A 19 -19.38 4.54 4.35
CA GLN A 19 -19.49 5.38 3.16
C GLN A 19 -19.62 6.86 3.52
N GLN A 20 -20.44 7.19 4.50
CA GLN A 20 -20.59 8.56 4.97
C GLN A 20 -19.26 9.13 5.49
N ARG A 21 -18.44 8.31 6.19
CA ARG A 21 -17.11 8.77 6.64
C ARG A 21 -16.15 8.94 5.47
N HIS A 22 -16.18 8.05 4.51
CA HIS A 22 -15.39 8.15 3.28
C HIS A 22 -15.75 9.44 2.51
N ASP A 23 -17.05 9.73 2.33
CA ASP A 23 -17.54 10.93 1.67
C ASP A 23 -17.11 12.20 2.41
N PHE A 24 -17.16 12.17 3.75
CA PHE A 24 -16.66 13.27 4.58
C PHE A 24 -15.17 13.53 4.31
N PHE A 25 -14.33 12.50 4.35
CA PHE A 25 -12.91 12.66 4.07
C PHE A 25 -12.64 13.13 2.64
N ASN A 26 -13.41 12.63 1.67
CA ASN A 26 -13.35 13.11 0.30
C ASN A 26 -13.67 14.60 0.18
N SER A 27 -14.70 15.07 0.89
CA SER A 27 -15.08 16.49 0.93
C SER A 27 -14.01 17.39 1.57
N MET A 28 -13.21 16.82 2.48
CA MET A 28 -12.08 17.50 3.12
C MET A 28 -10.79 17.47 2.31
N GLY A 29 -10.83 16.91 1.10
CA GLY A 29 -9.69 16.87 0.18
C GLY A 29 -8.86 15.59 0.24
N CYS A 30 -9.30 14.54 0.95
CA CYS A 30 -8.63 13.26 0.93
C CYS A 30 -8.63 12.66 -0.49
N ARG A 31 -7.54 12.01 -0.89
CA ARG A 31 -7.32 11.47 -2.24
C ARG A 31 -6.74 10.07 -2.24
N LEU A 32 -6.51 9.51 -1.05
CA LEU A 32 -5.92 8.19 -0.91
C LEU A 32 -6.36 7.52 0.39
N SER A 33 -6.33 6.19 0.39
CA SER A 33 -6.47 5.34 1.58
C SER A 33 -5.15 4.63 1.88
N ASP A 34 -4.99 4.16 3.12
CA ASP A 34 -3.86 3.38 3.55
C ASP A 34 -4.29 2.27 4.51
N HIS A 35 -3.88 1.04 4.23
CA HIS A 35 -4.23 -0.14 5.01
C HIS A 35 -2.98 -0.87 5.48
N GLY A 36 -2.80 -0.98 6.79
CA GLY A 36 -1.81 -1.88 7.41
C GLY A 36 -2.41 -3.26 7.63
N ILE A 37 -1.93 -4.27 6.90
CA ILE A 37 -2.44 -5.64 6.96
C ILE A 37 -1.28 -6.64 7.17
N GLU A 38 -1.55 -7.77 7.80
CA GLU A 38 -0.52 -8.82 7.93
C GLU A 38 -0.20 -9.43 6.57
N LYS A 39 -1.25 -9.74 5.80
CA LYS A 39 -1.22 -10.28 4.44
C LYS A 39 -2.45 -9.84 3.67
N PHE A 40 -2.47 -10.06 2.37
CA PHE A 40 -3.68 -9.85 1.57
C PHE A 40 -4.76 -10.88 1.94
N TYR A 41 -6.01 -10.43 1.94
CA TYR A 41 -7.18 -11.25 2.21
C TYR A 41 -8.00 -11.36 0.93
N ALA A 42 -8.20 -12.57 0.43
CA ALA A 42 -8.93 -12.85 -0.79
C ALA A 42 -9.66 -14.21 -0.70
N GLU A 43 -10.23 -14.51 0.47
CA GLU A 43 -11.04 -15.70 0.65
C GLU A 43 -12.39 -15.55 -0.07
N PRO A 44 -12.89 -16.59 -0.70
CA PRO A 44 -14.22 -16.57 -1.30
C PRO A 44 -15.31 -16.48 -0.22
N TYR A 45 -16.31 -15.69 -0.50
CA TYR A 45 -17.47 -15.51 0.37
C TYR A 45 -18.70 -15.14 -0.44
N THR A 46 -19.87 -15.29 0.18
CA THR A 46 -21.15 -14.76 -0.31
C THR A 46 -21.61 -13.59 0.57
N ASP A 47 -22.42 -12.70 0.00
CA ASP A 47 -22.95 -11.55 0.75
C ASP A 47 -23.77 -12.00 1.97
N ASN A 48 -24.49 -13.13 1.87
CA ASN A 48 -25.24 -13.68 2.97
C ASN A 48 -24.35 -14.18 4.11
N GLU A 49 -23.20 -14.81 3.79
CA GLU A 49 -22.22 -15.22 4.81
C GLU A 49 -21.71 -14.00 5.57
N ILE A 50 -21.38 -12.90 4.86
CA ILE A 50 -20.85 -11.69 5.50
C ILE A 50 -21.88 -11.04 6.44
N LYS A 51 -23.16 -11.01 6.04
CA LYS A 51 -24.25 -10.53 6.92
C LYS A 51 -24.38 -11.38 8.18
N ILE A 52 -24.36 -12.70 8.05
CA ILE A 52 -24.41 -13.63 9.20
C ILE A 52 -23.18 -13.44 10.10
N ILE A 53 -21.98 -13.27 9.53
CA ILE A 53 -20.76 -13.04 10.29
C ILE A 53 -20.85 -11.71 11.05
N PHE A 54 -21.35 -10.65 10.38
CA PHE A 54 -21.57 -9.36 11.01
C PHE A 54 -22.55 -9.47 12.19
N ASP A 55 -23.68 -10.15 12.00
CA ASP A 55 -24.69 -10.33 13.05
C ASP A 55 -24.15 -11.09 14.26
N LYS A 56 -23.26 -12.07 14.04
CA LYS A 56 -22.56 -12.76 15.13
C LYS A 56 -21.70 -11.79 15.95
N VAL A 57 -20.87 -10.96 15.29
CA VAL A 57 -20.03 -9.97 15.99
C VAL A 57 -20.88 -8.95 16.72
N TYR A 58 -21.94 -8.46 16.07
CA TYR A 58 -22.88 -7.51 16.66
C TYR A 58 -23.58 -8.09 17.89
N GLY A 59 -23.88 -9.38 17.88
CA GLY A 59 -24.43 -10.12 19.02
C GLY A 59 -23.42 -10.49 20.11
N GLY A 60 -22.14 -10.12 19.95
CA GLY A 60 -21.06 -10.40 20.93
C GLY A 60 -20.46 -11.80 20.83
N TYR A 61 -20.73 -12.53 19.77
CA TYR A 61 -20.17 -13.86 19.55
C TYR A 61 -18.78 -13.79 18.91
N GLN A 62 -17.91 -14.73 19.26
CA GLN A 62 -16.58 -14.85 18.64
C GLN A 62 -16.69 -15.51 17.26
N LEU A 63 -15.86 -15.04 16.35
CA LEU A 63 -15.72 -15.61 15.01
C LEU A 63 -14.71 -16.77 14.99
N SER A 64 -14.94 -17.73 14.12
CA SER A 64 -13.90 -18.68 13.72
C SER A 64 -12.80 -17.98 12.90
N ALA A 65 -11.66 -18.63 12.73
CA ALA A 65 -10.58 -18.12 11.88
C ALA A 65 -11.04 -17.95 10.42
N GLU A 66 -11.84 -18.87 9.90
CA GLU A 66 -12.41 -18.79 8.54
C GLU A 66 -13.36 -17.60 8.40
N GLU A 67 -14.30 -17.42 9.33
CA GLU A 67 -15.23 -16.29 9.33
C GLU A 67 -14.48 -14.94 9.40
N THR A 68 -13.43 -14.87 10.21
CA THR A 68 -12.57 -13.69 10.31
C THR A 68 -11.91 -13.37 8.98
N LEU A 69 -11.36 -14.37 8.28
CA LEU A 69 -10.72 -14.17 6.99
C LEU A 69 -11.71 -13.77 5.89
N LYS A 70 -12.91 -14.40 5.87
CA LYS A 70 -13.98 -14.01 4.94
C LYS A 70 -14.43 -12.55 5.17
N PHE A 71 -14.61 -12.16 6.41
CA PHE A 71 -15.01 -10.78 6.74
C PHE A 71 -13.93 -9.77 6.36
N LYS A 72 -12.66 -10.04 6.70
CA LYS A 72 -11.53 -9.20 6.28
C LYS A 72 -11.44 -9.09 4.75
N SER A 73 -11.67 -10.19 4.01
CA SER A 73 -11.67 -10.20 2.55
C SER A 73 -12.80 -9.35 1.95
N ALA A 74 -14.00 -9.44 2.53
CA ALA A 74 -15.14 -8.63 2.11
C ALA A 74 -14.88 -7.14 2.37
N MET A 75 -14.40 -6.80 3.55
CA MET A 75 -14.15 -5.40 3.90
C MET A 75 -13.05 -4.78 3.03
N LEU A 76 -11.94 -5.49 2.80
CA LEU A 76 -10.86 -5.00 1.94
C LEU A 76 -11.35 -4.72 0.51
N TYR A 77 -12.18 -5.62 -0.02
CA TYR A 77 -12.80 -5.46 -1.34
C TYR A 77 -13.77 -4.27 -1.37
N ILE A 78 -14.64 -4.11 -0.36
CA ILE A 78 -15.60 -3.00 -0.26
C ILE A 78 -14.86 -1.66 -0.20
N PHE A 79 -13.79 -1.55 0.58
CA PHE A 79 -12.96 -0.34 0.61
C PHE A 79 -12.36 -0.03 -0.77
N GLY A 80 -11.89 -1.06 -1.50
CA GLY A 80 -11.40 -0.88 -2.86
C GLY A 80 -12.47 -0.32 -3.81
N ILE A 81 -13.72 -0.75 -3.68
CA ILE A 81 -14.86 -0.23 -4.46
C ILE A 81 -15.17 1.24 -4.09
N GLN A 82 -15.14 1.59 -2.80
CA GLN A 82 -15.36 2.96 -2.35
C GLN A 82 -14.26 3.91 -2.85
N ASP A 83 -13.02 3.49 -2.75
CA ASP A 83 -11.86 4.24 -3.25
C ASP A 83 -11.94 4.46 -4.76
N HIS A 84 -12.31 3.43 -5.52
CA HIS A 84 -12.50 3.55 -6.97
C HIS A 84 -13.60 4.55 -7.31
N ALA A 85 -14.74 4.48 -6.63
CA ALA A 85 -15.87 5.38 -6.87
C ALA A 85 -15.52 6.85 -6.61
N ALA A 86 -14.63 7.12 -5.64
CA ALA A 86 -14.16 8.47 -5.31
C ALA A 86 -12.90 8.90 -6.09
N GLY A 87 -12.31 8.01 -6.91
CA GLY A 87 -11.07 8.27 -7.64
C GLY A 87 -9.82 8.33 -6.76
N TRP A 88 -9.87 7.69 -5.58
CA TRP A 88 -8.75 7.66 -4.65
C TRP A 88 -7.67 6.65 -5.07
N THR A 89 -6.46 6.88 -4.59
CA THR A 89 -5.36 5.93 -4.66
C THR A 89 -5.39 5.02 -3.44
N GLN A 90 -5.25 3.71 -3.65
CA GLN A 90 -5.14 2.72 -2.56
C GLN A 90 -3.68 2.50 -2.19
N GLN A 91 -3.38 2.39 -0.91
CA GLN A 91 -2.08 1.98 -0.40
C GLN A 91 -2.24 0.79 0.54
N TYR A 92 -1.38 -0.22 0.38
CA TYR A 92 -1.37 -1.42 1.21
C TYR A 92 0.01 -1.66 1.77
N HIS A 93 0.15 -1.51 3.08
CA HIS A 93 1.33 -1.86 3.84
C HIS A 93 1.14 -3.25 4.45
N TYR A 94 1.92 -4.24 4.04
CA TYR A 94 1.74 -5.61 4.51
C TYR A 94 3.05 -6.28 4.94
N GLY A 95 2.92 -7.32 5.76
CA GLY A 95 4.04 -8.18 6.15
C GLY A 95 4.55 -7.96 7.57
N ALA A 96 3.89 -7.13 8.38
CA ALA A 96 4.27 -6.93 9.77
C ALA A 96 3.70 -8.04 10.67
N MET A 97 4.57 -8.67 11.45
CA MET A 97 4.19 -9.55 12.57
C MET A 97 4.17 -8.72 13.84
N ARG A 98 2.97 -8.46 14.35
CA ARG A 98 2.74 -7.49 15.41
C ARG A 98 2.71 -8.11 16.80
N ASN A 99 3.12 -7.32 17.81
CA ASN A 99 2.96 -7.63 19.23
C ASN A 99 3.60 -8.97 19.65
N ASN A 100 4.81 -9.24 19.18
CA ASN A 100 5.49 -10.54 19.39
C ASN A 100 5.84 -10.83 20.85
N ASN A 101 5.82 -9.84 21.73
CA ASN A 101 6.12 -10.00 23.15
C ASN A 101 4.84 -9.79 23.98
N THR A 102 4.12 -10.85 24.28
CA THR A 102 2.85 -10.83 25.01
C THR A 102 2.97 -10.11 26.36
N ARG A 103 4.02 -10.39 27.13
CA ARG A 103 4.27 -9.74 28.43
C ARG A 103 4.38 -8.22 28.32
N MET A 104 5.02 -7.72 27.26
CA MET A 104 5.15 -6.28 27.04
C MET A 104 3.86 -5.69 26.46
N PHE A 105 3.17 -6.42 25.60
CA PHE A 105 1.84 -6.02 25.12
C PHE A 105 0.87 -5.82 26.28
N ASP A 106 0.81 -6.75 27.22
CA ASP A 106 -0.05 -6.66 28.40
C ASP A 106 0.34 -5.47 29.30
N LYS A 107 1.63 -5.11 29.35
CA LYS A 107 2.15 -4.05 30.21
C LYS A 107 1.98 -2.64 29.63
N ILE A 108 2.23 -2.45 28.33
CA ILE A 108 2.35 -1.12 27.71
C ILE A 108 1.56 -0.99 26.37
N GLY A 109 0.84 -2.03 25.97
CA GLY A 109 -0.04 -1.99 24.80
C GLY A 109 0.63 -2.20 23.46
N ALA A 110 -0.15 -1.98 22.41
CA ALA A 110 0.27 -2.09 21.01
C ALA A 110 1.19 -0.92 20.58
N ASP A 111 1.86 -1.09 19.44
CA ASP A 111 2.69 -0.07 18.78
C ASP A 111 3.86 0.46 19.67
N THR A 112 4.40 -0.38 20.51
CA THR A 112 5.44 -0.03 21.49
C THR A 112 6.81 -0.65 21.19
N GLY A 113 7.04 -1.09 19.93
CA GLY A 113 8.35 -1.54 19.45
C GLY A 113 8.60 -3.05 19.50
N PHE A 114 7.55 -3.86 19.69
CA PHE A 114 7.66 -5.32 19.76
C PHE A 114 7.10 -6.02 18.51
N ASP A 115 7.36 -5.44 17.36
CA ASP A 115 6.97 -5.94 16.06
C ASP A 115 8.18 -6.44 15.25
N SER A 116 7.96 -7.26 14.25
CA SER A 116 9.00 -7.85 13.43
C SER A 116 8.53 -8.06 11.99
N ILE A 117 9.46 -8.38 11.11
CA ILE A 117 9.15 -8.82 9.76
C ILE A 117 8.45 -10.17 9.84
N GLY A 118 7.27 -10.26 9.22
CA GLY A 118 6.53 -11.51 9.08
C GLY A 118 6.87 -12.21 7.77
N GLU A 119 6.77 -13.52 7.77
CA GLU A 119 6.88 -14.33 6.56
C GLU A 119 5.49 -14.85 6.19
N TYR A 120 4.90 -14.26 5.16
CA TYR A 120 3.58 -14.59 4.68
C TYR A 120 3.65 -14.92 3.18
N ASN A 121 3.07 -16.04 2.77
CA ASN A 121 2.87 -16.32 1.35
C ASN A 121 1.68 -15.50 0.85
N THR A 122 1.96 -14.35 0.22
CA THR A 122 0.93 -13.38 -0.13
C THR A 122 0.74 -13.20 -1.64
N ALA A 123 1.59 -13.78 -2.47
CA ALA A 123 1.52 -13.59 -3.93
C ALA A 123 0.15 -13.96 -4.49
N LYS A 124 -0.37 -15.12 -4.09
CA LYS A 124 -1.65 -15.64 -4.60
C LYS A 124 -2.84 -14.80 -4.12
N GLU A 125 -2.86 -14.44 -2.85
CA GLU A 125 -3.93 -13.63 -2.26
C GLU A 125 -3.89 -12.20 -2.80
N CYS A 126 -2.72 -11.60 -2.96
CA CYS A 126 -2.53 -10.30 -3.60
C CYS A 126 -3.05 -10.31 -5.03
N SER A 127 -2.64 -11.30 -5.82
CA SER A 127 -3.13 -11.47 -7.20
C SER A 127 -4.65 -11.60 -7.26
N ARG A 128 -5.26 -12.44 -6.44
CA ARG A 128 -6.72 -12.62 -6.39
C ARG A 128 -7.47 -11.34 -5.99
N PHE A 129 -6.91 -10.60 -5.05
CA PHE A 129 -7.52 -9.35 -4.60
C PHE A 129 -7.51 -8.29 -5.72
N LEU A 130 -6.37 -8.08 -6.36
CA LEU A 130 -6.24 -7.13 -7.46
C LEU A 130 -7.07 -7.55 -8.67
N ASP A 131 -7.01 -8.83 -9.03
CA ASP A 131 -7.76 -9.43 -10.15
C ASP A 131 -9.28 -9.27 -9.99
N ARG A 132 -9.81 -9.49 -8.80
CA ARG A 132 -11.23 -9.29 -8.53
C ARG A 132 -11.69 -7.86 -8.79
N LEU A 133 -10.91 -6.87 -8.35
CA LEU A 133 -11.21 -5.45 -8.61
C LEU A 133 -11.04 -5.12 -10.10
N ASP A 134 -10.03 -5.69 -10.75
CA ASP A 134 -9.73 -5.45 -12.16
C ASP A 134 -10.78 -6.03 -13.09
N GLN A 135 -11.25 -7.27 -12.84
CA GLN A 135 -12.33 -7.91 -13.60
C GLN A 135 -13.62 -7.09 -13.63
N GLU A 136 -13.89 -6.34 -12.57
CA GLU A 136 -15.05 -5.45 -12.48
C GLU A 136 -14.78 -4.04 -13.03
N GLY A 137 -13.58 -3.78 -13.53
CA GLY A 137 -13.15 -2.45 -13.96
C GLY A 137 -13.06 -1.44 -12.81
N ARG A 138 -12.82 -1.91 -11.59
CA ARG A 138 -12.82 -1.11 -10.35
C ARG A 138 -11.48 -1.08 -9.62
N LEU A 139 -10.41 -1.55 -10.25
CA LEU A 139 -9.08 -1.42 -9.69
C LEU A 139 -8.59 0.03 -9.82
N SER A 140 -8.42 0.69 -8.69
CA SER A 140 -7.87 2.05 -8.60
C SER A 140 -6.35 2.08 -8.81
N LYS A 141 -5.78 3.27 -8.90
CA LYS A 141 -4.34 3.45 -8.67
C LYS A 141 -3.98 2.81 -7.34
N THR A 142 -2.98 1.94 -7.34
CA THR A 142 -2.63 1.14 -6.14
C THR A 142 -1.14 1.13 -5.92
N ILE A 143 -0.72 1.31 -4.66
CA ILE A 143 0.68 1.18 -4.24
C ILE A 143 0.78 0.08 -3.20
N LEU A 144 1.68 -0.87 -3.44
CA LEU A 144 1.94 -2.01 -2.57
C LEU A 144 3.27 -1.80 -1.83
N TYR A 145 3.27 -1.92 -0.52
CA TYR A 145 4.47 -1.82 0.32
C TYR A 145 4.65 -3.12 1.09
N ASN A 146 5.77 -3.81 0.88
CA ASN A 146 6.15 -4.98 1.66
C ASN A 146 7.13 -4.61 2.77
N LEU A 147 7.10 -5.40 3.85
CA LEU A 147 8.07 -5.29 4.93
C LEU A 147 9.18 -6.35 4.81
N ASN A 148 8.87 -7.51 4.22
CA ASN A 148 9.83 -8.58 4.03
C ASN A 148 10.57 -8.42 2.69
N PRO A 149 11.90 -8.23 2.68
CA PRO A 149 12.67 -8.07 1.44
C PRO A 149 12.60 -9.29 0.52
N ASN A 150 12.30 -10.49 1.03
CA ASN A 150 12.10 -11.69 0.21
C ASN A 150 10.88 -11.60 -0.72
N ALA A 151 10.01 -10.61 -0.53
CA ALA A 151 8.87 -10.36 -1.40
C ALA A 151 9.13 -9.27 -2.47
N ASN A 152 10.34 -8.74 -2.57
CA ASN A 152 10.66 -7.65 -3.48
C ASN A 152 10.36 -8.03 -4.94
N GLU A 153 10.94 -9.12 -5.43
CA GLU A 153 10.74 -9.59 -6.80
C GLU A 153 9.29 -10.06 -7.04
N VAL A 154 8.66 -10.60 -6.00
CA VAL A 154 7.23 -11.00 -6.05
C VAL A 154 6.36 -9.79 -6.36
N LEU A 155 6.56 -8.67 -5.67
CA LEU A 155 5.79 -7.45 -5.92
C LEU A 155 6.19 -6.75 -7.21
N ALA A 156 7.49 -6.63 -7.48
CA ALA A 156 7.98 -5.99 -8.70
C ALA A 156 7.42 -6.67 -9.97
N THR A 157 7.21 -8.00 -9.94
CA THR A 157 6.56 -8.72 -11.04
C THR A 157 5.03 -8.65 -10.97
N MET A 158 4.43 -8.60 -9.77
CA MET A 158 2.97 -8.51 -9.59
C MET A 158 2.40 -7.24 -10.18
N ILE A 159 3.04 -6.09 -9.94
CA ILE A 159 2.55 -4.80 -10.44
C ILE A 159 2.46 -4.73 -11.96
N GLY A 160 3.25 -5.52 -12.68
CA GLY A 160 3.21 -5.59 -14.13
C GLY A 160 1.93 -6.22 -14.71
N ASN A 161 1.25 -7.06 -13.92
CA ASN A 161 0.08 -7.81 -14.40
C ASN A 161 -1.20 -6.96 -14.53
N PHE A 162 -1.25 -5.82 -13.88
CA PHE A 162 -2.46 -4.99 -13.76
C PHE A 162 -2.28 -3.57 -14.31
N GLN A 163 -1.31 -3.38 -15.21
CA GLN A 163 -1.16 -2.13 -15.96
C GLN A 163 -2.12 -2.13 -17.16
N ASP A 164 -3.01 -1.17 -17.24
CA ASP A 164 -4.06 -1.11 -18.29
C ASP A 164 -3.83 -0.01 -19.34
N GLY A 165 -2.76 0.75 -19.21
CA GLY A 165 -2.41 1.83 -20.13
C GLY A 165 -3.18 3.14 -19.91
N THR A 166 -4.11 3.21 -18.98
CA THR A 166 -4.87 4.44 -18.68
C THR A 166 -4.05 5.46 -17.91
N ILE A 167 -3.21 4.99 -16.99
CA ILE A 167 -2.35 5.82 -16.14
C ILE A 167 -0.95 5.20 -16.13
N PRO A 168 0.12 5.94 -16.46
CA PRO A 168 1.48 5.42 -16.37
C PRO A 168 1.83 4.99 -14.94
N GLY A 169 2.16 3.71 -14.75
CA GLY A 169 2.44 3.16 -13.44
C GLY A 169 1.22 3.11 -12.53
N LYS A 170 0.04 2.75 -13.05
CA LYS A 170 -1.23 2.63 -12.30
C LYS A 170 -1.07 1.80 -11.02
N ILE A 171 -0.40 0.66 -11.14
CA ILE A 171 -0.04 -0.18 -10.00
C ILE A 171 1.44 -0.01 -9.75
N GLN A 172 1.81 0.35 -8.52
CA GLN A 172 3.18 0.61 -8.12
C GLN A 172 3.62 -0.26 -6.96
N TRP A 173 4.89 -0.55 -6.92
CA TRP A 173 5.56 -1.05 -5.73
C TRP A 173 6.25 0.13 -5.06
N GLY A 174 5.87 0.43 -3.82
CA GLY A 174 6.31 1.59 -3.07
C GLY A 174 7.73 1.47 -2.53
N SER A 175 8.20 2.54 -1.90
CA SER A 175 9.54 2.59 -1.30
C SER A 175 9.73 1.58 -0.17
N GLY A 176 10.98 1.30 0.19
CA GLY A 176 11.28 0.49 1.37
C GLY A 176 10.58 1.04 2.62
N TRP A 177 9.76 0.21 3.25
CA TRP A 177 8.92 0.59 4.38
C TRP A 177 9.51 0.08 5.69
N TRP A 178 9.39 0.86 6.76
CA TRP A 178 9.76 0.57 8.14
C TRP A 178 11.18 -0.04 8.27
N PHE A 179 11.34 -1.37 8.48
CA PHE A 179 12.66 -2.00 8.60
C PHE A 179 13.50 -1.91 7.31
N MET A 180 12.85 -1.71 6.15
CA MET A 180 13.52 -1.52 4.86
C MET A 180 13.79 -0.04 4.55
N ASP A 181 13.31 0.89 5.38
CA ASP A 181 13.56 2.31 5.25
C ASP A 181 14.95 2.68 5.79
N GLN A 182 15.95 2.12 5.15
CA GLN A 182 17.38 2.34 5.41
C GLN A 182 18.17 2.11 4.11
N LYS A 183 19.45 2.51 4.08
CA LYS A 183 20.26 2.54 2.86
C LYS A 183 20.14 1.26 2.02
N ASN A 184 20.43 0.10 2.60
CA ASN A 184 20.45 -1.16 1.84
C ASN A 184 19.05 -1.58 1.38
N GLY A 185 18.04 -1.39 2.22
CA GLY A 185 16.64 -1.69 1.86
C GLY A 185 16.17 -0.83 0.69
N MET A 186 16.46 0.48 0.72
CA MET A 186 16.13 1.41 -0.37
C MET A 186 16.90 1.07 -1.65
N GLN A 187 18.20 0.80 -1.58
CA GLN A 187 19.00 0.42 -2.75
C GLN A 187 18.48 -0.87 -3.38
N ASN A 188 18.20 -1.89 -2.57
CA ASN A 188 17.66 -3.15 -3.06
C ASN A 188 16.29 -2.97 -3.72
N GLN A 189 15.41 -2.15 -3.13
CA GLN A 189 14.11 -1.84 -3.72
C GLN A 189 14.24 -1.12 -5.06
N LEU A 190 15.07 -0.07 -5.14
CA LEU A 190 15.31 0.70 -6.36
C LEU A 190 15.93 -0.16 -7.47
N ASN A 191 16.93 -0.98 -7.14
CA ASN A 191 17.55 -1.92 -8.08
C ASN A 191 16.54 -2.92 -8.63
N THR A 192 15.77 -3.57 -7.76
CA THR A 192 14.76 -4.54 -8.18
C THR A 192 13.68 -3.88 -9.04
N LEU A 193 13.24 -2.67 -8.66
CA LEU A 193 12.26 -1.91 -9.43
C LEU A 193 12.81 -1.49 -10.80
N SER A 194 14.08 -1.13 -10.91
CA SER A 194 14.70 -0.77 -12.19
C SER A 194 14.78 -1.95 -13.15
N LEU A 195 14.96 -3.16 -12.62
CA LEU A 195 15.07 -4.39 -13.41
C LEU A 195 13.72 -4.98 -13.84
N LEU A 196 12.71 -4.90 -12.98
CA LEU A 196 11.44 -5.63 -13.14
C LEU A 196 10.21 -4.72 -13.29
N GLY A 197 10.37 -3.44 -13.07
CA GLY A 197 9.30 -2.46 -13.11
C GLY A 197 9.65 -1.23 -13.94
N LEU A 198 9.10 -0.08 -13.55
CA LEU A 198 9.26 1.17 -14.28
C LEU A 198 9.74 2.28 -13.34
N LEU A 199 11.05 2.30 -13.05
CA LEU A 199 11.67 3.25 -12.13
C LEU A 199 11.34 4.71 -12.49
N SER A 200 11.29 5.05 -13.78
CA SER A 200 11.00 6.42 -14.24
C SER A 200 9.59 6.92 -13.87
N ARG A 201 8.67 6.04 -13.48
CA ARG A 201 7.32 6.37 -13.04
C ARG A 201 7.08 6.14 -11.55
N PHE A 202 8.13 5.77 -10.84
CA PHE A 202 8.06 5.55 -9.41
C PHE A 202 7.67 6.84 -8.67
N VAL A 203 6.71 6.74 -7.75
CA VAL A 203 6.24 7.89 -6.94
C VAL A 203 7.25 8.33 -5.88
N GLY A 204 8.39 7.65 -5.78
CA GLY A 204 9.43 7.96 -4.83
C GLY A 204 9.09 7.52 -3.40
N MET A 205 9.84 8.05 -2.46
CA MET A 205 9.65 7.78 -1.05
C MET A 205 8.52 8.67 -0.50
N LEU A 206 7.52 8.03 0.09
CA LEU A 206 6.55 8.67 0.95
C LEU A 206 7.04 8.47 2.38
N THR A 207 7.33 9.54 3.12
CA THR A 207 8.08 9.45 4.37
C THR A 207 7.35 8.76 5.52
N ASP A 208 6.02 8.65 5.46
CA ASP A 208 5.18 8.06 6.52
C ASP A 208 5.61 8.52 7.94
N SER A 209 5.79 9.81 8.09
CA SER A 209 6.43 10.38 9.29
C SER A 209 5.41 10.72 10.36
N ARG A 210 5.63 10.22 11.58
CA ARG A 210 4.89 10.62 12.79
C ARG A 210 5.61 11.73 13.59
N SER A 211 6.76 12.19 13.13
CA SER A 211 7.59 13.19 13.81
C SER A 211 8.13 14.21 12.83
N PHE A 212 8.16 15.47 13.21
CA PHE A 212 8.83 16.53 12.44
C PHE A 212 10.31 16.25 12.19
N LEU A 213 10.97 15.51 13.07
CA LEU A 213 12.37 15.08 12.90
C LEU A 213 12.55 14.06 11.76
N SER A 214 11.48 13.49 11.22
CA SER A 214 11.53 12.52 10.13
C SER A 214 11.49 13.15 8.74
N TYR A 215 11.19 14.43 8.59
CA TYR A 215 11.16 15.10 7.29
C TYR A 215 12.49 15.00 6.50
N PRO A 216 13.68 15.04 7.12
CA PRO A 216 14.94 14.80 6.42
C PRO A 216 15.06 13.43 5.75
N ARG A 217 14.19 12.45 6.05
CA ARG A 217 14.20 11.13 5.41
C ARG A 217 14.00 11.21 3.89
N HIS A 218 13.23 12.16 3.41
CA HIS A 218 13.09 12.37 1.96
C HIS A 218 14.39 12.87 1.32
N GLU A 219 15.16 13.72 2.00
CA GLU A 219 16.51 14.10 1.55
C GLU A 219 17.46 12.89 1.54
N TYR A 220 17.37 12.05 2.56
CA TYR A 220 18.14 10.80 2.62
C TYR A 220 17.84 9.88 1.44
N PHE A 221 16.58 9.70 1.11
CA PHE A 221 16.17 8.94 -0.08
C PHE A 221 16.73 9.54 -1.38
N ARG A 222 16.64 10.86 -1.56
CA ARG A 222 17.19 11.52 -2.77
C ARG A 222 18.69 11.30 -2.92
N ARG A 223 19.43 11.32 -1.82
CA ARG A 223 20.87 11.03 -1.82
C ARG A 223 21.16 9.60 -2.26
N ILE A 224 20.37 8.62 -1.76
CA ILE A 224 20.50 7.22 -2.16
C ILE A 224 20.18 7.04 -3.64
N LEU A 225 19.11 7.65 -4.13
CA LEU A 225 18.75 7.59 -5.56
C LEU A 225 19.83 8.19 -6.45
N CYS A 226 20.34 9.36 -6.09
CA CYS A 226 21.41 10.01 -6.87
C CYS A 226 22.73 9.22 -6.81
N ASP A 227 23.07 8.63 -5.67
CA ASP A 227 24.25 7.79 -5.49
C ASP A 227 24.17 6.53 -6.39
N LEU A 228 22.99 5.89 -6.41
CA LEU A 228 22.75 4.72 -7.26
C LEU A 228 22.91 5.06 -8.75
N ILE A 229 22.18 6.07 -9.22
CA ILE A 229 22.23 6.47 -10.65
C ILE A 229 23.61 7.01 -11.02
N GLY A 230 24.26 7.77 -10.14
CA GLY A 230 25.60 8.27 -10.34
C GLY A 230 26.63 7.15 -10.49
N THR A 231 26.52 6.12 -9.67
CA THR A 231 27.37 4.93 -9.75
C THR A 231 27.19 4.19 -11.07
N ASP A 232 25.95 4.00 -11.53
CA ASP A 232 25.66 3.37 -12.82
C ASP A 232 26.23 4.19 -14.00
N ILE A 233 26.20 5.52 -13.90
CA ILE A 233 26.83 6.41 -14.88
C ILE A 233 28.35 6.26 -14.86
N GLU A 234 28.98 6.29 -13.69
CA GLU A 234 30.43 6.15 -13.54
C GLU A 234 30.93 4.79 -14.01
N ASN A 235 30.15 3.74 -13.83
CA ASN A 235 30.44 2.39 -14.33
C ASN A 235 30.18 2.24 -15.82
N GLY A 236 29.60 3.23 -16.50
CA GLY A 236 29.25 3.18 -17.93
C GLY A 236 28.02 2.33 -18.25
N GLU A 237 27.20 2.02 -17.22
CA GLU A 237 25.95 1.26 -17.36
C GLU A 237 24.80 2.15 -17.86
N LEU A 238 24.87 3.46 -17.55
CA LEU A 238 23.93 4.46 -18.05
C LEU A 238 24.70 5.51 -18.88
N PRO A 239 24.27 5.81 -20.14
CA PRO A 239 24.83 6.92 -20.90
C PRO A 239 24.43 8.25 -20.26
N TYR A 240 25.43 9.19 -20.15
CA TYR A 240 25.19 10.51 -19.54
C TYR A 240 25.78 11.62 -20.36
N THR A 241 25.36 11.73 -21.63
CA THR A 241 25.79 12.77 -22.56
C THR A 241 24.62 13.31 -23.37
N GLY A 242 24.63 14.59 -23.69
CA GLY A 242 23.66 15.20 -24.60
C GLY A 242 22.19 15.00 -24.13
N TYR A 243 21.40 14.31 -24.93
CA TYR A 243 19.97 14.09 -24.66
C TYR A 243 19.72 13.12 -23.50
N GLU A 244 20.54 12.10 -23.37
CA GLU A 244 20.44 11.10 -22.30
C GLU A 244 20.63 11.76 -20.93
N GLN A 245 21.58 12.70 -20.79
CA GLN A 245 21.77 13.46 -19.56
C GLN A 245 20.50 14.21 -19.14
N GLN A 246 19.84 14.87 -20.09
CA GLN A 246 18.60 15.59 -19.80
C GLN A 246 17.49 14.65 -19.30
N ARG A 247 17.35 13.48 -19.93
CA ARG A 247 16.36 12.47 -19.55
C ARG A 247 16.60 11.89 -18.16
N ILE A 248 17.84 11.61 -17.82
CA ILE A 248 18.22 11.08 -16.51
C ILE A 248 17.96 12.13 -15.43
N ASN A 249 18.35 13.38 -15.66
CA ASN A 249 18.08 14.47 -14.73
C ASN A 249 16.56 14.64 -14.50
N GLN A 250 15.77 14.64 -15.57
CA GLN A 250 14.32 14.74 -15.49
C GLN A 250 13.73 13.53 -14.73
N MET A 251 14.20 12.31 -14.97
CA MET A 251 13.75 11.12 -14.25
C MET A 251 14.02 11.25 -12.75
N VAL A 252 15.18 11.76 -12.34
CA VAL A 252 15.50 11.98 -10.92
C VAL A 252 14.54 13.01 -10.30
N GLU A 253 14.26 14.12 -10.99
CA GLU A 253 13.29 15.11 -10.54
C GLU A 253 11.88 14.52 -10.44
N ASP A 254 11.47 13.75 -11.44
CA ASP A 254 10.17 13.10 -11.50
C ASP A 254 9.99 12.12 -10.32
N VAL A 255 10.94 11.26 -10.06
CA VAL A 255 10.93 10.32 -8.92
C VAL A 255 10.96 11.05 -7.58
N CYS A 256 11.69 12.17 -7.50
CA CYS A 256 11.76 12.94 -6.26
C CYS A 256 10.52 13.81 -5.97
N TYR A 257 9.72 14.15 -6.98
CA TYR A 257 8.62 15.11 -6.79
C TYR A 257 7.46 14.96 -7.79
N TYR A 258 7.73 15.06 -9.10
CA TYR A 258 6.66 15.25 -10.08
C TYR A 258 5.77 14.01 -10.25
N ASN A 259 6.34 12.81 -10.15
CA ASN A 259 5.54 11.57 -10.22
C ASN A 259 4.51 11.51 -9.11
N ALA A 260 4.89 11.79 -7.86
CA ALA A 260 3.96 11.81 -6.74
C ALA A 260 2.89 12.89 -6.92
N LYS A 261 3.30 14.11 -7.29
CA LYS A 261 2.38 15.21 -7.53
C LYS A 261 1.32 14.88 -8.59
N GLN A 262 1.73 14.28 -9.70
CA GLN A 262 0.82 13.89 -10.79
C GLN A 262 -0.04 12.67 -10.41
N PHE A 263 0.57 11.67 -9.77
CA PHE A 263 -0.11 10.44 -9.43
C PHE A 263 -1.24 10.65 -8.42
N PHE A 264 -1.03 11.51 -7.44
CA PHE A 264 -2.03 11.82 -6.41
C PHE A 264 -2.94 13.02 -6.74
N ASN A 265 -2.65 13.77 -7.81
CA ASN A 265 -3.37 15.01 -8.18
C ASN A 265 -3.32 16.07 -7.08
N PHE A 266 -2.13 16.35 -6.57
CA PHE A 266 -1.89 17.44 -5.61
C PHE A 266 -1.47 18.74 -6.29
#